data_586b142ae2991231c22e84f60fcc535b
#
_entry.id   586b142ae2991231c22e84f60fcc535b
#
_cell.length_a   1.000
_cell.length_b   1.000
_cell.length_c   1.000
_cell.angle_alpha   90.00
_cell.angle_beta   90.00
_cell.angle_gamma   90.00
#
_symmetry.space_group_name_H-M   'P 1'
#
loop_
_entity.id
_entity.type
_entity.pdbx_description
1 polymer ?
#
loop_
_entity_poly.entity_id
_entity_poly.type
_entity_poly.pdbx_seq_one_letter_code
_entity_poly.pdbx_strand_id
1 'polypeptide(L)'
;MRLGVSYHGSRRLAHVERDLDAIAAGGASLVVHCVPEDDVVFRQARVGELVAASRARGLEVLLDPWAVLGLFGGEALSFALARDPGVRQRLSDGRDVPAACPNHPRTAAWLRQWVDAATTSGADGVLWDEPHLWIPWWDDWTESSPDAWSCVCDACHAAWGEGRHGAPGGPFPSGLTPELRAFRTRTLLALLDEGMGVIRGAGMRNIFTALPVEPDAPEALPWDTLAALPSLDGIGTDPYWFLHERPVDEYVGGWSARIATLARDHGLRSHAWVALFGVPPDRADELSQAVAIAAVAGIDDLLAWSYPGGAVPQDGALPEAEAWALVAAAVASSAARPHGGLR
;
A
#
# COMPACT_ATOMS: atom_id res chain seq x y z
N MET A 1 -19.53 6.67 0.55
CA MET A 1 -18.36 5.74 0.48
C MET A 1 -18.44 4.96 -0.82
N ARG A 2 -17.37 4.93 -1.63
CA ARG A 2 -17.26 4.12 -2.85
C ARG A 2 -16.64 2.76 -2.53
N LEU A 3 -16.92 1.74 -3.34
CA LEU A 3 -16.25 0.45 -3.26
C LEU A 3 -15.17 0.34 -4.32
N GLY A 4 -13.98 -0.08 -3.93
CA GLY A 4 -12.89 -0.49 -4.80
C GLY A 4 -12.37 -1.87 -4.42
N VAL A 5 -11.54 -2.45 -5.28
CA VAL A 5 -10.91 -3.75 -5.02
C VAL A 5 -9.55 -3.82 -5.68
N SER A 6 -8.57 -4.43 -5.00
CA SER A 6 -7.30 -4.77 -5.63
C SER A 6 -7.46 -5.99 -6.55
N TYR A 7 -6.68 -5.99 -7.63
CA TYR A 7 -6.68 -7.06 -8.61
C TYR A 7 -5.26 -7.41 -9.04
N HIS A 8 -4.81 -8.59 -8.72
CA HIS A 8 -3.58 -9.18 -9.22
C HIS A 8 -3.78 -10.62 -9.74
N GLY A 9 -4.98 -10.89 -10.26
CA GLY A 9 -5.40 -12.18 -10.76
C GLY A 9 -4.75 -12.59 -12.08
N SER A 10 -5.57 -13.04 -13.03
CA SER A 10 -5.09 -13.55 -14.31
C SER A 10 -4.40 -12.48 -15.17
N ARG A 11 -3.37 -12.90 -15.91
CA ARG A 11 -2.72 -12.07 -16.93
C ARG A 11 -3.24 -12.32 -18.34
N ARG A 12 -4.26 -13.18 -18.50
CA ARG A 12 -4.94 -13.41 -19.78
C ARG A 12 -6.13 -12.46 -19.91
N LEU A 13 -6.12 -11.60 -20.95
CA LEU A 13 -7.10 -10.52 -21.10
C LEU A 13 -8.54 -11.03 -21.00
N ALA A 14 -8.89 -12.12 -21.66
CA ALA A 14 -10.24 -12.69 -21.59
C ALA A 14 -10.67 -13.15 -20.18
N HIS A 15 -9.72 -13.50 -19.31
CA HIS A 15 -10.02 -13.78 -17.91
C HIS A 15 -10.20 -12.50 -17.12
N VAL A 16 -9.27 -11.53 -17.31
CA VAL A 16 -9.35 -10.21 -16.71
C VAL A 16 -10.68 -9.52 -17.03
N GLU A 17 -11.08 -9.52 -18.31
CA GLU A 17 -12.34 -8.91 -18.73
C GLU A 17 -13.55 -9.50 -18.01
N ARG A 18 -13.60 -10.81 -17.87
CA ARG A 18 -14.67 -11.50 -17.10
C ARG A 18 -14.65 -11.13 -15.62
N ASP A 19 -13.45 -11.07 -15.02
CA ASP A 19 -13.31 -10.70 -13.62
C ASP A 19 -13.70 -9.23 -13.40
N LEU A 20 -13.31 -8.34 -14.30
CA LEU A 20 -13.72 -6.93 -14.26
C LEU A 20 -15.22 -6.74 -14.48
N ASP A 21 -15.88 -7.58 -15.29
CA ASP A 21 -17.34 -7.62 -15.42
C ASP A 21 -18.00 -7.96 -14.07
N ALA A 22 -17.45 -8.95 -13.36
CA ALA A 22 -17.94 -9.33 -12.05
C ALA A 22 -17.65 -8.28 -10.96
N ILE A 23 -16.49 -7.63 -11.01
CA ILE A 23 -16.14 -6.51 -10.12
C ILE A 23 -17.12 -5.35 -10.29
N ALA A 24 -17.38 -4.94 -11.53
CA ALA A 24 -18.32 -3.85 -11.82
C ALA A 24 -19.75 -4.23 -11.44
N ALA A 25 -20.18 -5.48 -11.72
CA ALA A 25 -21.48 -5.99 -11.31
C ALA A 25 -21.65 -6.08 -9.79
N GLY A 26 -20.55 -6.28 -9.04
CA GLY A 26 -20.51 -6.22 -7.58
C GLY A 26 -20.62 -4.79 -7.00
N GLY A 27 -20.74 -3.78 -7.85
CA GLY A 27 -20.91 -2.37 -7.45
C GLY A 27 -19.60 -1.63 -7.17
N ALA A 28 -18.45 -2.22 -7.48
CA ALA A 28 -17.19 -1.48 -7.43
C ALA A 28 -17.15 -0.40 -8.52
N SER A 29 -16.57 0.75 -8.17
CA SER A 29 -16.32 1.87 -9.09
C SER A 29 -14.84 2.18 -9.27
N LEU A 30 -13.98 1.44 -8.58
CA LEU A 30 -12.54 1.59 -8.54
C LEU A 30 -11.88 0.21 -8.56
N VAL A 31 -10.81 0.06 -9.35
CA VAL A 31 -9.92 -1.10 -9.30
C VAL A 31 -8.48 -0.65 -9.10
N VAL A 32 -7.76 -1.36 -8.22
CA VAL A 32 -6.32 -1.18 -8.00
C VAL A 32 -5.61 -2.36 -8.64
N HIS A 33 -4.92 -2.15 -9.76
CA HIS A 33 -4.11 -3.19 -10.38
C HIS A 33 -2.75 -3.28 -9.70
N CYS A 34 -2.43 -4.42 -9.12
CA CYS A 34 -1.10 -4.73 -8.61
C CYS A 34 -0.15 -4.98 -9.78
N VAL A 35 0.86 -4.11 -9.92
CA VAL A 35 1.80 -4.10 -11.04
C VAL A 35 3.22 -4.33 -10.52
N PRO A 36 3.67 -5.60 -10.43
CA PRO A 36 5.04 -5.92 -10.02
C PRO A 36 6.05 -5.54 -11.12
N GLU A 37 7.33 -5.57 -10.77
CA GLU A 37 8.42 -5.16 -11.67
C GLU A 37 8.47 -5.93 -12.99
N ASP A 38 8.14 -7.22 -12.99
CA ASP A 38 8.15 -8.05 -14.19
C ASP A 38 7.10 -7.64 -15.22
N ASP A 39 5.98 -7.06 -14.80
CA ASP A 39 5.00 -6.49 -15.72
C ASP A 39 5.56 -5.24 -16.43
N VAL A 40 6.30 -4.42 -15.70
CA VAL A 40 6.95 -3.22 -16.27
C VAL A 40 8.10 -3.61 -17.21
N VAL A 41 8.94 -4.55 -16.80
CA VAL A 41 10.15 -4.92 -17.56
C VAL A 41 9.81 -5.75 -18.80
N PHE A 42 8.84 -6.67 -18.72
CA PHE A 42 8.60 -7.65 -19.77
C PHE A 42 7.24 -7.50 -20.46
N ARG A 43 6.29 -6.75 -19.87
CA ARG A 43 4.88 -6.73 -20.29
C ARG A 43 4.25 -5.34 -20.19
N GLN A 44 5.01 -4.26 -20.35
CA GLN A 44 4.53 -2.89 -20.17
C GLN A 44 3.25 -2.59 -20.99
N ALA A 45 3.17 -3.05 -22.23
CA ALA A 45 1.96 -2.89 -23.06
C ALA A 45 0.72 -3.53 -22.40
N ARG A 46 0.92 -4.59 -21.63
CA ARG A 46 -0.15 -5.28 -20.91
C ARG A 46 -0.78 -4.43 -19.82
N VAL A 47 0.01 -3.60 -19.12
CA VAL A 47 -0.52 -2.67 -18.13
C VAL A 47 -1.54 -1.72 -18.78
N GLY A 48 -1.22 -1.18 -19.96
CA GLY A 48 -2.16 -0.34 -20.72
C GLY A 48 -3.43 -1.09 -21.15
N GLU A 49 -3.32 -2.38 -21.54
CA GLU A 49 -4.50 -3.20 -21.87
C GLU A 49 -5.41 -3.43 -20.64
N LEU A 50 -4.83 -3.69 -19.46
CA LEU A 50 -5.59 -3.84 -18.20
C LEU A 50 -6.34 -2.55 -17.88
N VAL A 51 -5.66 -1.40 -17.97
CA VAL A 51 -6.26 -0.08 -17.75
C VAL A 51 -7.42 0.17 -18.72
N ALA A 52 -7.22 -0.09 -20.01
CA ALA A 52 -8.24 0.10 -21.02
C ALA A 52 -9.47 -0.79 -20.79
N ALA A 53 -9.26 -2.06 -20.43
CA ALA A 53 -10.33 -3.01 -20.13
C ALA A 53 -11.16 -2.58 -18.90
N SER A 54 -10.50 -2.06 -17.87
CA SER A 54 -11.16 -1.54 -16.65
C SER A 54 -11.99 -0.29 -16.96
N ARG A 55 -11.41 0.65 -17.69
CA ARG A 55 -12.11 1.89 -18.09
C ARG A 55 -13.32 1.64 -18.98
N ALA A 56 -13.25 0.63 -19.87
CA ALA A 56 -14.38 0.22 -20.70
C ALA A 56 -15.59 -0.24 -19.86
N ARG A 57 -15.39 -0.55 -18.58
CA ARG A 57 -16.43 -0.94 -17.62
C ARG A 57 -16.81 0.19 -16.65
N GLY A 58 -16.31 1.40 -16.89
CA GLY A 58 -16.58 2.56 -16.04
C GLY A 58 -15.82 2.56 -14.71
N LEU A 59 -14.80 1.70 -14.57
CA LEU A 59 -13.97 1.66 -13.36
C LEU A 59 -12.89 2.74 -13.43
N GLU A 60 -12.71 3.46 -12.35
CA GLU A 60 -11.51 4.23 -12.07
C GLU A 60 -10.34 3.27 -11.83
N VAL A 61 -9.13 3.63 -12.28
CA VAL A 61 -7.99 2.73 -12.24
C VAL A 61 -6.83 3.35 -11.49
N LEU A 62 -6.41 2.70 -10.42
CA LEU A 62 -5.13 2.96 -9.75
C LEU A 62 -4.16 1.83 -10.06
N LEU A 63 -2.87 2.16 -10.12
CA LEU A 63 -1.79 1.18 -10.19
C LEU A 63 -1.06 1.14 -8.84
N ASP A 64 -0.76 -0.05 -8.39
CA ASP A 64 -0.04 -0.32 -7.16
C ASP A 64 1.35 -0.88 -7.50
N PRO A 65 2.46 -0.28 -7.01
CA PRO A 65 3.81 -0.82 -7.17
C PRO A 65 4.04 -2.06 -6.29
N TRP A 66 3.18 -3.07 -6.43
CA TRP A 66 3.12 -4.25 -5.58
C TRP A 66 4.47 -4.95 -5.46
N ALA A 67 5.01 -5.02 -4.25
CA ALA A 67 6.33 -5.58 -3.89
C ALA A 67 7.53 -4.96 -4.64
N VAL A 68 7.35 -3.83 -5.33
CA VAL A 68 8.43 -3.18 -6.08
C VAL A 68 9.57 -2.83 -5.15
N LEU A 69 10.78 -3.30 -5.48
CA LEU A 69 12.00 -3.07 -4.71
C LEU A 69 11.99 -3.61 -3.26
N GLY A 70 10.97 -4.40 -2.89
CA GLY A 70 10.74 -4.78 -1.49
C GLY A 70 10.55 -3.56 -0.57
N LEU A 71 10.10 -2.45 -1.12
CA LEU A 71 9.79 -1.20 -0.41
C LEU A 71 8.30 -0.94 -0.27
N PHE A 72 7.48 -1.68 -1.00
CA PHE A 72 6.02 -1.56 -1.02
C PHE A 72 5.37 -2.85 -0.59
N GLY A 73 4.12 -2.79 -0.16
CA GLY A 73 3.32 -3.95 0.20
C GLY A 73 3.31 -5.04 -0.88
N GLY A 74 3.17 -6.29 -0.45
CA GLY A 74 3.14 -7.45 -1.31
C GLY A 74 4.28 -8.45 -1.07
N GLU A 75 4.07 -9.68 -1.56
CA GLU A 75 4.92 -10.84 -1.26
C GLU A 75 5.75 -11.33 -2.48
N ALA A 76 5.77 -10.55 -3.59
CA ALA A 76 6.53 -10.94 -4.77
C ALA A 76 8.04 -10.69 -4.59
N LEU A 77 8.85 -11.57 -5.17
CA LEU A 77 10.29 -11.34 -5.24
C LEU A 77 10.59 -10.20 -6.22
N SER A 78 11.33 -9.20 -5.76
CA SER A 78 11.78 -8.10 -6.61
C SER A 78 12.80 -8.59 -7.65
N PHE A 79 12.47 -8.39 -8.92
CA PHE A 79 13.35 -8.65 -10.06
C PHE A 79 14.59 -7.74 -10.01
N ALA A 80 14.42 -6.48 -9.63
CA ALA A 80 15.51 -5.52 -9.49
C ALA A 80 16.54 -5.98 -8.47
N LEU A 81 16.10 -6.47 -7.31
CA LEU A 81 16.98 -6.96 -6.24
C LEU A 81 17.69 -8.28 -6.60
N ALA A 82 17.06 -9.12 -7.40
CA ALA A 82 17.69 -10.33 -7.91
C ALA A 82 18.79 -10.00 -8.91
N ARG A 83 18.54 -9.02 -9.77
CA ARG A 83 19.48 -8.56 -10.81
C ARG A 83 20.60 -7.69 -10.27
N ASP A 84 20.32 -6.91 -9.23
CA ASP A 84 21.23 -5.96 -8.63
C ASP A 84 21.27 -6.08 -7.10
N PRO A 85 21.90 -7.15 -6.57
CA PRO A 85 21.94 -7.39 -5.13
C PRO A 85 22.68 -6.30 -4.34
N GLY A 86 23.49 -5.47 -5.00
CA GLY A 86 24.22 -4.38 -4.35
C GLY A 86 23.34 -3.23 -3.88
N VAL A 87 22.06 -3.17 -4.29
CA VAL A 87 21.11 -2.14 -3.81
C VAL A 87 20.38 -2.54 -2.53
N ARG A 88 20.58 -3.76 -2.03
CA ARG A 88 19.85 -4.28 -0.88
C ARG A 88 20.12 -3.50 0.39
N GLN A 89 19.12 -3.46 1.25
CA GLN A 89 19.29 -2.98 2.62
C GLN A 89 20.15 -3.96 3.41
N ARG A 90 20.95 -3.42 4.32
CA ARG A 90 21.70 -4.18 5.32
C ARG A 90 21.15 -3.91 6.70
N LEU A 91 20.88 -4.96 7.46
CA LEU A 91 20.43 -4.85 8.85
C LEU A 91 21.59 -4.50 9.77
N SER A 92 21.24 -4.03 10.98
CA SER A 92 22.19 -3.70 12.04
C SER A 92 23.02 -4.89 12.52
N ASP A 93 22.56 -6.11 12.26
CA ASP A 93 23.29 -7.37 12.53
C ASP A 93 24.18 -7.83 11.36
N GLY A 94 24.27 -7.04 10.28
CA GLY A 94 25.15 -7.25 9.14
C GLY A 94 24.55 -8.07 7.99
N ARG A 95 23.31 -8.55 8.09
CA ARG A 95 22.66 -9.32 7.03
C ARG A 95 22.05 -8.40 5.97
N ASP A 96 22.11 -8.82 4.71
CA ASP A 96 21.39 -8.19 3.61
C ASP A 96 19.98 -8.80 3.52
N VAL A 97 18.98 -7.93 3.27
CA VAL A 97 17.56 -8.31 3.17
C VAL A 97 16.99 -7.99 1.79
N PRO A 98 15.88 -8.63 1.37
CA PRO A 98 15.29 -8.46 0.05
C PRO A 98 14.47 -7.16 -0.07
N ALA A 99 15.03 -6.04 0.35
CA ALA A 99 14.50 -4.70 0.18
C ALA A 99 15.60 -3.75 -0.30
N ALA A 100 15.28 -2.81 -1.19
CA ALA A 100 16.23 -1.84 -1.72
C ALA A 100 16.53 -0.74 -0.70
N CYS A 101 17.78 -0.29 -0.64
CA CYS A 101 18.14 0.89 0.14
C CYS A 101 17.69 2.17 -0.57
N PRO A 102 16.84 3.01 0.03
CA PRO A 102 16.39 4.26 -0.59
C PRO A 102 17.51 5.26 -0.88
N ASN A 103 18.62 5.20 -0.14
CA ASN A 103 19.80 6.06 -0.38
C ASN A 103 20.67 5.58 -1.55
N HIS A 104 20.45 4.37 -2.04
CA HIS A 104 21.27 3.85 -3.14
C HIS A 104 20.80 4.44 -4.48
N PRO A 105 21.67 5.08 -5.30
CA PRO A 105 21.25 5.81 -6.49
C PRO A 105 20.53 4.95 -7.53
N ARG A 106 20.83 3.66 -7.60
CA ARG A 106 20.14 2.73 -8.50
C ARG A 106 18.71 2.38 -8.05
N THR A 107 18.39 2.55 -6.76
CA THR A 107 17.03 2.39 -6.25
C THR A 107 16.09 3.43 -6.88
N ALA A 108 16.50 4.69 -6.89
CA ALA A 108 15.74 5.76 -7.55
C ALA A 108 15.56 5.50 -9.05
N ALA A 109 16.60 4.98 -9.72
CA ALA A 109 16.53 4.65 -11.14
C ALA A 109 15.53 3.50 -11.44
N TRP A 110 15.48 2.47 -10.60
CA TRP A 110 14.50 1.38 -10.73
C TRP A 110 13.08 1.86 -10.47
N LEU A 111 12.86 2.66 -9.41
CA LEU A 111 11.55 3.23 -9.11
C LEU A 111 11.09 4.15 -10.25
N ARG A 112 11.99 4.95 -10.81
CA ARG A 112 11.70 5.80 -11.95
C ARG A 112 11.22 5.00 -13.16
N GLN A 113 11.83 3.84 -13.45
CA GLN A 113 11.39 2.97 -14.56
C GLN A 113 9.95 2.50 -14.35
N TRP A 114 9.58 2.15 -13.12
CA TRP A 114 8.19 1.78 -12.79
C TRP A 114 7.24 2.97 -12.96
N VAL A 115 7.61 4.14 -12.43
CA VAL A 115 6.82 5.38 -12.52
C VAL A 115 6.60 5.80 -13.97
N ASP A 116 7.64 5.74 -14.82
CA ASP A 116 7.54 6.07 -16.25
C ASP A 116 6.57 5.12 -16.97
N ALA A 117 6.56 3.83 -16.61
CA ALA A 117 5.59 2.88 -17.14
C ALA A 117 4.16 3.20 -16.68
N ALA A 118 3.98 3.58 -15.42
CA ALA A 118 2.69 3.99 -14.87
C ALA A 118 2.14 5.22 -15.60
N THR A 119 2.95 6.26 -15.84
CA THR A 119 2.52 7.50 -16.52
C THR A 119 2.08 7.28 -17.96
N THR A 120 2.55 6.22 -18.62
CA THR A 120 2.17 5.88 -20.01
C THR A 120 1.02 4.89 -20.11
N SER A 121 0.54 4.35 -18.98
CA SER A 121 -0.50 3.31 -18.93
C SER A 121 -1.92 3.81 -19.24
N GLY A 122 -2.18 5.09 -19.01
CA GLY A 122 -3.50 5.70 -19.04
C GLY A 122 -4.32 5.53 -17.76
N ALA A 123 -3.72 5.07 -16.66
CA ALA A 123 -4.39 4.98 -15.34
C ALA A 123 -4.73 6.36 -14.76
N ASP A 124 -5.66 6.39 -13.79
CA ASP A 124 -6.11 7.63 -13.14
C ASP A 124 -5.18 8.05 -11.99
N GLY A 125 -4.38 7.11 -11.46
CA GLY A 125 -3.46 7.40 -10.37
C GLY A 125 -2.59 6.20 -9.99
N VAL A 126 -1.78 6.43 -8.97
CA VAL A 126 -0.95 5.42 -8.30
C VAL A 126 -1.39 5.33 -6.84
N LEU A 127 -1.57 4.13 -6.35
CA LEU A 127 -1.71 3.82 -4.94
C LEU A 127 -0.36 3.32 -4.44
N TRP A 128 0.30 4.12 -3.62
CA TRP A 128 1.56 3.82 -2.97
C TRP A 128 1.28 2.96 -1.74
N ASP A 129 1.39 1.64 -1.93
CA ASP A 129 0.97 0.68 -0.94
C ASP A 129 2.04 0.46 0.11
N GLU A 130 1.76 0.84 1.35
CA GLU A 130 2.56 0.62 2.56
C GLU A 130 4.07 0.82 2.40
N PRO A 131 4.58 1.92 1.82
CA PRO A 131 6.02 2.10 1.67
C PRO A 131 6.74 2.03 3.01
N HIS A 132 7.75 1.16 3.11
CA HIS A 132 8.47 0.91 4.36
C HIS A 132 9.94 0.54 4.12
N LEU A 133 10.77 0.73 5.14
CA LEU A 133 12.05 0.03 5.23
C LEU A 133 11.80 -1.39 5.75
N TRP A 134 12.74 -2.30 5.48
CA TRP A 134 12.58 -3.69 5.90
C TRP A 134 12.06 -3.84 7.33
N ILE A 135 11.04 -4.69 7.48
CA ILE A 135 10.34 -4.97 8.74
C ILE A 135 10.64 -6.42 9.15
N PRO A 136 11.41 -6.66 10.23
CA PRO A 136 11.86 -8.01 10.59
C PRO A 136 10.75 -9.02 10.90
N TRP A 137 9.62 -8.56 11.40
CA TRP A 137 8.52 -9.44 11.82
C TRP A 137 7.52 -9.76 10.69
N TRP A 138 7.63 -9.08 9.56
CA TRP A 138 6.74 -9.32 8.42
C TRP A 138 7.10 -10.58 7.65
N ASP A 139 8.36 -11.00 7.74
CA ASP A 139 8.88 -12.04 6.89
C ASP A 139 9.48 -13.17 7.73
N ASP A 140 8.72 -14.26 7.88
CA ASP A 140 9.13 -15.48 8.55
C ASP A 140 10.32 -16.18 7.84
N TRP A 141 10.72 -15.68 6.66
CA TRP A 141 11.76 -16.29 5.83
C TRP A 141 13.16 -15.86 6.23
N THR A 142 13.28 -14.82 7.01
CA THR A 142 14.58 -14.40 7.51
C THR A 142 14.70 -14.72 8.99
N GLU A 143 15.72 -15.46 9.36
CA GLU A 143 16.14 -15.66 10.76
C GLU A 143 16.68 -14.34 11.34
N SER A 144 15.98 -13.20 11.14
CA SER A 144 16.43 -11.92 11.64
C SER A 144 16.22 -11.81 13.14
N SER A 145 17.17 -11.16 13.81
CA SER A 145 16.95 -10.77 15.20
C SER A 145 15.73 -9.83 15.26
N PRO A 146 14.77 -10.05 16.17
CA PRO A 146 13.61 -9.16 16.30
C PRO A 146 13.99 -7.69 16.57
N ASP A 147 15.20 -7.45 17.10
CA ASP A 147 15.72 -6.11 17.38
C ASP A 147 16.54 -5.53 16.20
N ALA A 148 16.72 -6.30 15.12
CA ALA A 148 17.45 -5.82 13.95
C ALA A 148 16.65 -4.74 13.22
N TRP A 149 17.33 -3.72 12.73
CA TRP A 149 16.74 -2.61 11.99
C TRP A 149 17.59 -2.29 10.75
N SER A 150 16.98 -1.75 9.73
CA SER A 150 17.62 -1.31 8.49
C SER A 150 17.57 0.22 8.36
N CYS A 151 18.40 0.90 7.58
CA CYS A 151 19.46 0.32 6.76
C CYS A 151 20.83 0.87 7.23
N VAL A 152 21.80 -0.03 7.33
CA VAL A 152 23.20 0.33 7.71
C VAL A 152 24.19 0.05 6.56
N CYS A 153 23.74 0.08 5.30
CA CYS A 153 24.61 -0.12 4.15
C CYS A 153 25.51 1.09 3.87
N ASP A 154 26.52 0.92 3.02
CA ASP A 154 27.48 1.96 2.67
C ASP A 154 26.84 3.23 2.11
N ALA A 155 25.73 3.10 1.35
CA ALA A 155 24.99 4.25 0.84
C ALA A 155 24.32 5.07 1.96
N CYS A 156 23.82 4.42 3.02
CA CYS A 156 23.29 5.10 4.20
C CYS A 156 24.39 5.77 5.00
N HIS A 157 25.55 5.13 5.18
CA HIS A 157 26.70 5.73 5.85
C HIS A 157 27.19 6.98 5.11
N ALA A 158 27.31 6.92 3.77
CA ALA A 158 27.69 8.06 2.95
C ALA A 158 26.67 9.20 3.07
N ALA A 159 25.37 8.90 2.90
CA ALA A 159 24.32 9.90 2.99
C ALA A 159 24.26 10.60 4.36
N TRP A 160 24.46 9.84 5.44
CA TRP A 160 24.55 10.38 6.78
C TRP A 160 25.75 11.29 6.96
N GLY A 161 26.96 10.81 6.56
CA GLY A 161 28.20 11.57 6.67
C GLY A 161 28.20 12.89 5.89
N GLU A 162 27.51 12.91 4.75
CA GLU A 162 27.30 14.09 3.89
C GLU A 162 26.20 15.04 4.41
N GLY A 163 25.50 14.69 5.50
CA GLY A 163 24.41 15.49 6.04
C GLY A 163 23.16 15.48 5.17
N ARG A 164 23.01 14.50 4.23
CA ARG A 164 21.82 14.38 3.39
C ARG A 164 20.58 14.11 4.24
N HIS A 165 19.43 14.50 3.73
CA HIS A 165 18.12 14.33 4.39
C HIS A 165 18.10 14.87 5.83
N GLY A 166 18.86 15.96 6.09
CA GLY A 166 18.95 16.60 7.40
C GLY A 166 19.63 15.75 8.47
N ALA A 167 20.49 14.81 8.07
CA ALA A 167 21.37 14.12 9.00
C ALA A 167 22.37 15.10 9.62
N PRO A 168 22.78 14.91 10.89
CA PRO A 168 23.75 15.81 11.53
C PRO A 168 25.16 15.69 10.96
N GLY A 169 25.44 14.65 10.18
CA GLY A 169 26.78 14.32 9.68
C GLY A 169 27.63 13.60 10.73
N GLY A 170 28.90 13.34 10.38
CA GLY A 170 29.82 12.64 11.26
C GLY A 170 29.65 11.11 11.25
N PRO A 171 30.12 10.41 12.30
CA PRO A 171 30.04 8.95 12.37
C PRO A 171 28.59 8.45 12.35
N PHE A 172 28.36 7.37 11.62
CA PHE A 172 27.04 6.73 11.59
C PHE A 172 26.72 6.12 12.97
N PRO A 173 25.50 6.32 13.51
CA PRO A 173 25.13 5.80 14.82
C PRO A 173 25.18 4.27 14.88
N SER A 174 25.62 3.73 16.02
CA SER A 174 25.63 2.28 16.28
C SER A 174 24.29 1.72 16.76
N GLY A 175 23.31 2.60 17.04
CA GLY A 175 21.96 2.24 17.47
C GLY A 175 20.91 3.13 16.83
N LEU A 176 19.65 2.72 16.93
CA LEU A 176 18.51 3.44 16.33
C LEU A 176 18.13 4.67 17.19
N THR A 177 18.95 5.73 17.08
CA THR A 177 18.69 7.02 17.77
C THR A 177 17.50 7.77 17.15
N PRO A 178 16.91 8.76 17.83
CA PRO A 178 15.85 9.60 17.28
C PRO A 178 16.26 10.29 15.95
N GLU A 179 17.50 10.77 15.87
CA GLU A 179 18.05 11.44 14.68
C GLU A 179 18.16 10.44 13.51
N LEU A 180 18.56 9.19 13.81
CA LEU A 180 18.65 8.15 12.78
C LEU A 180 17.25 7.69 12.33
N ARG A 181 16.27 7.58 13.24
CA ARG A 181 14.86 7.35 12.87
C ARG A 181 14.37 8.44 11.92
N ALA A 182 14.57 9.70 12.27
CA ALA A 182 14.18 10.84 11.44
C ALA A 182 14.89 10.85 10.09
N PHE A 183 16.18 10.49 10.03
CA PHE A 183 16.91 10.34 8.77
C PHE A 183 16.33 9.23 7.90
N ARG A 184 16.05 8.07 8.44
CA ARG A 184 15.43 6.93 7.73
C ARG A 184 14.08 7.32 7.13
N THR A 185 13.21 7.95 7.90
CA THR A 185 11.93 8.48 7.45
C THR A 185 12.10 9.45 6.29
N ARG A 186 12.93 10.50 6.47
CA ARG A 186 13.14 11.52 5.42
C ARG A 186 13.75 10.94 4.14
N THR A 187 14.61 9.94 4.27
CA THR A 187 15.20 9.23 3.13
C THR A 187 14.13 8.53 2.29
N LEU A 188 13.22 7.79 2.94
CA LEU A 188 12.14 7.11 2.25
C LEU A 188 11.15 8.11 1.64
N LEU A 189 10.76 9.13 2.40
CA LEU A 189 9.87 10.19 1.91
C LEU A 189 10.45 10.95 0.72
N ALA A 190 11.74 11.22 0.69
CA ALA A 190 12.39 11.90 -0.43
C ALA A 190 12.35 11.05 -1.72
N LEU A 191 12.54 9.72 -1.60
CA LEU A 191 12.41 8.79 -2.72
C LEU A 191 10.96 8.76 -3.26
N LEU A 192 9.98 8.72 -2.36
CA LEU A 192 8.56 8.71 -2.70
C LEU A 192 8.12 10.04 -3.33
N ASP A 193 8.51 11.18 -2.75
CA ASP A 193 8.13 12.51 -3.24
C ASP A 193 8.66 12.76 -4.67
N GLU A 194 9.86 12.25 -5.01
CA GLU A 194 10.36 12.25 -6.38
C GLU A 194 9.42 11.49 -7.33
N GLY A 195 9.02 10.26 -6.97
CA GLY A 195 8.08 9.46 -7.76
C GLY A 195 6.70 10.10 -7.87
N MET A 196 6.15 10.57 -6.75
CA MET A 196 4.85 11.26 -6.71
C MET A 196 4.85 12.54 -7.55
N GLY A 197 5.96 13.27 -7.56
CA GLY A 197 6.11 14.49 -8.38
C GLY A 197 5.97 14.19 -9.88
N VAL A 198 6.53 13.08 -10.35
CA VAL A 198 6.40 12.63 -11.74
C VAL A 198 4.96 12.22 -12.07
N ILE A 199 4.32 11.43 -11.20
CA ILE A 199 2.91 11.02 -11.34
C ILE A 199 2.00 12.24 -11.41
N ARG A 200 2.15 13.21 -10.51
CA ARG A 200 1.40 14.47 -10.53
C ARG A 200 1.68 15.29 -11.80
N GLY A 201 2.93 15.35 -12.24
CA GLY A 201 3.33 16.02 -13.48
C GLY A 201 2.67 15.43 -14.72
N ALA A 202 2.31 14.16 -14.69
CA ALA A 202 1.54 13.47 -15.72
C ALA A 202 0.00 13.66 -15.58
N GLY A 203 -0.47 14.43 -14.60
CA GLY A 203 -1.89 14.65 -14.34
C GLY A 203 -2.59 13.49 -13.63
N MET A 204 -1.84 12.56 -13.05
CA MET A 204 -2.33 11.42 -12.29
C MET A 204 -2.36 11.72 -10.80
N ARG A 205 -3.20 11.00 -10.06
CA ARG A 205 -3.32 11.14 -8.60
C ARG A 205 -2.35 10.24 -7.85
N ASN A 206 -1.96 10.71 -6.67
CA ASN A 206 -1.18 9.96 -5.71
C ASN A 206 -2.05 9.62 -4.49
N ILE A 207 -2.25 8.35 -4.24
CA ILE A 207 -2.97 7.81 -3.09
C ILE A 207 -1.97 6.99 -2.26
N PHE A 208 -1.99 7.15 -0.95
CA PHE A 208 -1.02 6.49 -0.06
C PHE A 208 -1.73 5.62 0.97
N THR A 209 -1.37 4.34 1.05
CA THR A 209 -1.75 3.46 2.16
C THR A 209 -0.64 3.46 3.20
N ALA A 210 -0.96 3.80 4.44
CA ALA A 210 -0.03 3.78 5.56
C ALA A 210 -0.30 2.55 6.44
N LEU A 211 0.76 1.89 6.89
CA LEU A 211 0.65 0.78 7.85
C LEU A 211 -0.10 1.21 9.13
N PRO A 212 -1.02 0.38 9.65
CA PRO A 212 -1.73 0.63 10.90
C PRO A 212 -0.86 0.29 12.12
N VAL A 213 0.25 1.01 12.27
CA VAL A 213 1.22 0.82 13.36
C VAL A 213 1.24 2.04 14.29
N GLU A 214 1.57 1.80 15.55
CA GLU A 214 1.68 2.88 16.52
C GLU A 214 2.84 3.83 16.17
N PRO A 215 2.73 5.13 16.49
CA PRO A 215 3.69 6.15 16.05
C PRO A 215 5.15 5.94 16.51
N ASP A 216 5.36 5.15 17.56
CA ASP A 216 6.68 4.83 18.11
C ASP A 216 7.29 3.54 17.53
N ALA A 217 6.53 2.81 16.72
CA ALA A 217 7.04 1.62 16.04
C ALA A 217 8.21 1.98 15.11
N PRO A 218 9.23 1.11 14.99
CA PRO A 218 10.40 1.36 14.14
C PRO A 218 10.07 1.59 12.65
N GLU A 219 8.99 1.00 12.18
CA GLU A 219 8.47 1.06 10.81
C GLU A 219 7.49 2.21 10.59
N ALA A 220 7.02 2.86 11.65
CA ALA A 220 6.04 3.93 11.54
C ALA A 220 6.55 5.09 10.70
N LEU A 221 5.76 5.50 9.73
CA LEU A 221 5.91 6.79 9.07
C LEU A 221 5.04 7.83 9.80
N PRO A 222 5.53 9.07 9.93
CA PRO A 222 4.75 10.14 10.56
C PRO A 222 3.62 10.57 9.62
N TRP A 223 2.40 10.13 9.90
CA TRP A 223 1.22 10.34 9.05
C TRP A 223 0.93 11.83 8.76
N ASP A 224 1.14 12.72 9.75
CA ASP A 224 1.01 14.17 9.54
C ASP A 224 2.00 14.70 8.50
N THR A 225 3.23 14.18 8.49
CA THR A 225 4.24 14.54 7.50
C THR A 225 3.87 14.01 6.11
N LEU A 226 3.34 12.80 6.03
CA LEU A 226 2.82 12.22 4.78
C LEU A 226 1.66 13.03 4.24
N ALA A 227 0.67 13.33 5.07
CA ALA A 227 -0.52 14.07 4.67
C ALA A 227 -0.22 15.52 4.23
N ALA A 228 0.91 16.08 4.68
CA ALA A 228 1.39 17.40 4.28
C ALA A 228 2.17 17.41 2.95
N LEU A 229 2.41 16.26 2.31
CA LEU A 229 3.09 16.21 1.01
C LEU A 229 2.23 16.88 -0.07
N PRO A 230 2.76 17.89 -0.79
CA PRO A 230 1.98 18.66 -1.77
C PRO A 230 1.53 17.83 -2.97
N SER A 231 2.19 16.70 -3.22
CA SER A 231 1.87 15.77 -4.31
C SER A 231 0.81 14.73 -3.93
N LEU A 232 0.36 14.66 -2.69
CA LEU A 232 -0.59 13.66 -2.23
C LEU A 232 -2.05 14.11 -2.49
N ASP A 233 -2.91 13.20 -2.92
CA ASP A 233 -4.33 13.42 -3.18
C ASP A 233 -5.24 12.60 -2.25
N GLY A 234 -4.72 11.54 -1.65
CA GLY A 234 -5.47 10.70 -0.72
C GLY A 234 -4.56 9.89 0.19
N ILE A 235 -5.08 9.56 1.38
CA ILE A 235 -4.40 8.76 2.40
C ILE A 235 -5.35 7.74 3.01
N GLY A 236 -4.84 6.58 3.34
CA GLY A 236 -5.60 5.51 3.98
C GLY A 236 -4.74 4.56 4.77
N THR A 237 -5.36 3.49 5.25
CA THR A 237 -4.72 2.42 6.01
C THR A 237 -5.51 1.11 5.87
N ASP A 238 -4.92 0.00 6.30
CA ASP A 238 -5.42 -1.37 6.13
C ASP A 238 -5.61 -2.10 7.49
N PRO A 239 -6.58 -1.70 8.28
CA PRO A 239 -6.78 -2.21 9.64
C PRO A 239 -7.36 -3.63 9.63
N TYR A 240 -6.56 -4.64 9.27
CA TYR A 240 -6.94 -6.05 9.21
C TYR A 240 -7.02 -6.66 10.62
N TRP A 241 -8.08 -6.37 11.33
CA TRP A 241 -8.28 -6.62 12.76
C TRP A 241 -8.10 -8.08 13.17
N PHE A 242 -8.50 -9.04 12.32
CA PHE A 242 -8.40 -10.47 12.64
C PHE A 242 -6.96 -10.98 12.59
N LEU A 243 -6.08 -10.40 11.77
CA LEU A 243 -4.64 -10.75 11.75
C LEU A 243 -3.94 -10.33 13.06
N HIS A 244 -4.48 -9.33 13.74
CA HIS A 244 -3.97 -8.85 15.02
C HIS A 244 -4.79 -9.33 16.21
N GLU A 245 -5.71 -10.28 16.01
CA GLU A 245 -6.61 -10.81 17.05
C GLU A 245 -7.36 -9.70 17.83
N ARG A 246 -7.70 -8.59 17.14
CA ARG A 246 -8.34 -7.41 17.75
C ARG A 246 -9.86 -7.42 17.49
N PRO A 247 -10.66 -6.79 18.37
CA PRO A 247 -12.07 -6.51 18.10
C PRO A 247 -12.22 -5.56 16.91
N VAL A 248 -13.16 -5.85 16.02
CA VAL A 248 -13.38 -5.08 14.78
C VAL A 248 -13.76 -3.63 15.08
N ASP A 249 -14.64 -3.40 16.05
CA ASP A 249 -15.14 -2.07 16.41
C ASP A 249 -14.03 -1.17 16.96
N GLU A 250 -13.18 -1.70 17.82
CA GLU A 250 -12.06 -0.96 18.39
C GLU A 250 -10.97 -0.68 17.33
N TYR A 251 -10.53 -1.73 16.61
CA TYR A 251 -9.39 -1.64 15.71
C TYR A 251 -9.72 -0.88 14.42
N VAL A 252 -10.74 -1.33 13.69
CA VAL A 252 -11.18 -0.65 12.47
C VAL A 252 -11.72 0.75 12.77
N GLY A 253 -12.46 0.89 13.89
CA GLY A 253 -13.01 2.18 14.32
C GLY A 253 -11.93 3.21 14.65
N GLY A 254 -10.92 2.82 15.42
CA GLY A 254 -9.82 3.69 15.80
C GLY A 254 -9.01 4.19 14.59
N TRP A 255 -8.60 3.27 13.72
CA TRP A 255 -7.81 3.62 12.54
C TRP A 255 -8.62 4.39 11.51
N SER A 256 -9.89 4.02 11.24
CA SER A 256 -10.76 4.75 10.32
C SER A 256 -11.02 6.18 10.78
N ALA A 257 -11.28 6.39 12.07
CA ALA A 257 -11.50 7.73 12.63
C ALA A 257 -10.24 8.60 12.51
N ARG A 258 -9.06 8.03 12.77
CA ARG A 258 -7.77 8.72 12.65
C ARG A 258 -7.51 9.15 11.20
N ILE A 259 -7.67 8.24 10.23
CA ILE A 259 -7.47 8.55 8.80
C ILE A 259 -8.49 9.57 8.31
N ALA A 260 -9.77 9.42 8.63
CA ALA A 260 -10.80 10.36 8.19
C ALA A 260 -10.56 11.78 8.74
N THR A 261 -10.05 11.89 9.97
CA THR A 261 -9.68 13.19 10.56
C THR A 261 -8.49 13.79 9.84
N LEU A 262 -7.40 13.02 9.69
CA LEU A 262 -6.18 13.46 9.02
C LEU A 262 -6.45 13.90 7.56
N ALA A 263 -7.19 13.10 6.82
CA ALA A 263 -7.54 13.41 5.44
C ALA A 263 -8.34 14.74 5.34
N ARG A 264 -9.32 14.93 6.22
CA ARG A 264 -10.10 16.17 6.27
C ARG A 264 -9.25 17.39 6.59
N ASP A 265 -8.37 17.28 7.57
CA ASP A 265 -7.51 18.38 8.04
C ASP A 265 -6.53 18.84 6.95
N HIS A 266 -6.13 17.92 6.05
CA HIS A 266 -5.24 18.21 4.93
C HIS A 266 -5.93 18.34 3.56
N GLY A 267 -7.28 18.23 3.49
CA GLY A 267 -8.03 18.31 2.23
C GLY A 267 -7.80 17.12 1.29
N LEU A 268 -7.46 15.97 1.84
CA LEU A 268 -7.22 14.71 1.12
C LEU A 268 -8.48 13.84 1.08
N ARG A 269 -8.53 12.90 0.14
CA ARG A 269 -9.48 11.78 0.19
C ARG A 269 -9.00 10.73 1.20
N SER A 270 -9.95 10.11 1.89
CA SER A 270 -9.66 9.02 2.82
C SER A 270 -9.99 7.66 2.22
N HIS A 271 -9.19 6.63 2.54
CA HIS A 271 -9.57 5.26 2.27
C HIS A 271 -9.23 4.31 3.42
N ALA A 272 -9.95 3.19 3.49
CA ALA A 272 -9.61 2.08 4.37
C ALA A 272 -9.71 0.77 3.59
N TRP A 273 -8.80 -0.17 3.90
CA TRP A 273 -8.83 -1.49 3.34
C TRP A 273 -9.60 -2.46 4.23
N VAL A 274 -10.22 -3.45 3.60
CA VAL A 274 -10.79 -4.62 4.26
C VAL A 274 -10.24 -5.87 3.60
N ALA A 275 -9.71 -6.81 4.39
CA ALA A 275 -9.19 -8.05 3.85
C ALA A 275 -10.33 -9.02 3.50
N LEU A 276 -10.19 -9.70 2.36
CA LEU A 276 -11.08 -10.79 1.94
C LEU A 276 -10.44 -12.17 2.15
N PHE A 277 -9.16 -12.22 2.48
CA PHE A 277 -8.38 -13.44 2.73
C PHE A 277 -8.27 -13.73 4.22
N GLY A 278 -8.08 -14.98 4.59
CA GLY A 278 -7.78 -15.39 5.97
C GLY A 278 -8.87 -15.09 7.00
N VAL A 279 -10.04 -14.65 6.58
CA VAL A 279 -11.16 -14.35 7.49
C VAL A 279 -11.67 -15.63 8.14
N PRO A 280 -11.66 -15.75 9.48
CA PRO A 280 -12.25 -16.90 10.14
C PRO A 280 -13.76 -16.99 9.84
N PRO A 281 -14.31 -18.18 9.53
CA PRO A 281 -15.72 -18.32 9.19
C PRO A 281 -16.69 -17.86 10.30
N ASP A 282 -16.30 -18.01 11.54
CA ASP A 282 -17.05 -17.56 12.72
C ASP A 282 -16.98 -16.03 12.94
N ARG A 283 -16.12 -15.33 12.18
CA ARG A 283 -15.99 -13.87 12.16
C ARG A 283 -16.49 -13.23 10.86
N ALA A 284 -17.16 -13.98 9.98
CA ALA A 284 -17.62 -13.49 8.68
C ALA A 284 -18.54 -12.25 8.79
N ASP A 285 -19.39 -12.18 9.82
CA ASP A 285 -20.29 -11.05 10.07
C ASP A 285 -19.52 -9.74 10.35
N GLU A 286 -18.28 -9.84 10.83
CA GLU A 286 -17.44 -8.68 11.13
C GLU A 286 -17.03 -7.93 9.86
N LEU A 287 -17.04 -8.56 8.68
CA LEU A 287 -16.83 -7.86 7.40
C LEU A 287 -17.88 -6.76 7.18
N SER A 288 -19.14 -7.09 7.42
CA SER A 288 -20.24 -6.11 7.31
C SER A 288 -20.15 -5.03 8.40
N GLN A 289 -19.66 -5.38 9.59
CA GLN A 289 -19.44 -4.43 10.68
C GLN A 289 -18.30 -3.47 10.31
N ALA A 290 -17.17 -3.96 9.78
CA ALA A 290 -16.05 -3.14 9.34
C ALA A 290 -16.49 -2.12 8.27
N VAL A 291 -17.31 -2.53 7.29
CA VAL A 291 -17.91 -1.63 6.29
C VAL A 291 -18.74 -0.53 6.96
N ALA A 292 -19.61 -0.90 7.89
CA ALA A 292 -20.47 0.07 8.60
C ALA A 292 -19.65 1.04 9.44
N ILE A 293 -18.62 0.57 10.13
CA ILE A 293 -17.70 1.38 10.94
C ILE A 293 -16.95 2.39 10.07
N ALA A 294 -16.37 1.95 8.95
CA ALA A 294 -15.68 2.84 8.01
C ALA A 294 -16.63 3.92 7.45
N ALA A 295 -17.87 3.55 7.12
CA ALA A 295 -18.89 4.49 6.64
C ALA A 295 -19.25 5.53 7.71
N VAL A 296 -19.42 5.13 8.97
CA VAL A 296 -19.71 6.03 10.10
C VAL A 296 -18.53 6.96 10.39
N ALA A 297 -17.30 6.47 10.26
CA ALA A 297 -16.09 7.29 10.39
C ALA A 297 -15.94 8.35 9.29
N GLY A 298 -16.68 8.22 8.17
CA GLY A 298 -16.64 9.15 7.05
C GLY A 298 -15.54 8.84 6.04
N ILE A 299 -15.13 7.57 5.93
CA ILE A 299 -14.20 7.11 4.90
C ILE A 299 -14.82 7.29 3.50
N ASP A 300 -14.07 7.90 2.57
CA ASP A 300 -14.52 8.15 1.21
C ASP A 300 -14.55 6.90 0.34
N ASP A 301 -13.48 6.08 0.42
CA ASP A 301 -13.30 4.88 -0.39
C ASP A 301 -12.99 3.67 0.49
N LEU A 302 -13.80 2.61 0.37
CA LEU A 302 -13.48 1.31 0.96
C LEU A 302 -12.85 0.43 -0.11
N LEU A 303 -11.66 -0.06 0.14
CA LEU A 303 -10.91 -0.92 -0.76
C LEU A 303 -10.88 -2.34 -0.20
N ALA A 304 -11.13 -3.34 -1.02
CA ALA A 304 -11.07 -4.75 -0.61
C ALA A 304 -9.77 -5.40 -1.10
N TRP A 305 -9.05 -6.07 -0.22
CA TRP A 305 -7.86 -6.84 -0.54
C TRP A 305 -8.16 -8.34 -0.40
N SER A 306 -8.21 -9.13 -1.45
CA SER A 306 -8.15 -8.76 -2.85
C SER A 306 -9.32 -9.43 -3.59
N TYR A 307 -9.55 -9.10 -4.88
CA TYR A 307 -10.51 -9.84 -5.69
C TYR A 307 -10.19 -11.34 -5.68
N PRO A 308 -11.19 -12.24 -5.57
CA PRO A 308 -11.00 -13.68 -5.36
C PRO A 308 -9.98 -14.33 -6.30
N GLY A 309 -9.07 -15.10 -5.72
CA GLY A 309 -7.94 -15.74 -6.41
C GLY A 309 -6.67 -14.89 -6.46
N GLY A 310 -6.64 -13.72 -5.84
CA GLY A 310 -5.47 -12.85 -5.72
C GLY A 310 -4.57 -13.16 -4.53
N ALA A 311 -5.13 -13.52 -3.40
CA ALA A 311 -4.36 -13.89 -2.21
C ALA A 311 -4.10 -15.41 -2.14
N VAL A 312 -3.15 -15.82 -1.32
CA VAL A 312 -2.91 -17.24 -1.04
C VAL A 312 -4.06 -17.78 -0.19
N PRO A 313 -4.79 -18.83 -0.66
CA PRO A 313 -5.86 -19.43 0.13
C PRO A 313 -5.33 -19.94 1.47
N GLN A 314 -6.01 -19.62 2.56
CA GLN A 314 -5.71 -20.14 3.89
C GLN A 314 -6.69 -21.26 4.24
N ASP A 315 -6.16 -22.40 4.68
CA ASP A 315 -6.96 -23.54 5.07
C ASP A 315 -7.92 -23.18 6.22
N GLY A 316 -9.20 -23.48 6.04
CA GLY A 316 -10.23 -23.20 7.03
C GLY A 316 -10.74 -21.76 7.08
N ALA A 317 -10.25 -20.87 6.25
CA ALA A 317 -10.78 -19.50 6.12
C ALA A 317 -12.08 -19.45 5.30
N LEU A 318 -12.82 -18.34 5.47
CA LEU A 318 -13.97 -18.02 4.62
C LEU A 318 -13.51 -17.93 3.15
N PRO A 319 -14.23 -18.53 2.18
CA PRO A 319 -13.90 -18.36 0.77
C PRO A 319 -13.90 -16.87 0.36
N GLU A 320 -12.87 -16.41 -0.31
CA GLU A 320 -12.72 -15.00 -0.73
C GLU A 320 -13.92 -14.50 -1.54
N ALA A 321 -14.52 -15.34 -2.38
CA ALA A 321 -15.71 -14.99 -3.15
C ALA A 321 -16.93 -14.71 -2.25
N GLU A 322 -17.05 -15.40 -1.12
CA GLU A 322 -18.10 -15.18 -0.12
C GLU A 322 -17.80 -13.88 0.66
N ALA A 323 -16.54 -13.67 1.08
CA ALA A 323 -16.11 -12.43 1.72
C ALA A 323 -16.37 -11.22 0.82
N TRP A 324 -16.05 -11.31 -0.48
CA TRP A 324 -16.35 -10.27 -1.46
C TRP A 324 -17.84 -9.97 -1.55
N ALA A 325 -18.68 -10.99 -1.63
CA ALA A 325 -20.14 -10.82 -1.70
C ALA A 325 -20.69 -10.11 -0.46
N LEU A 326 -20.20 -10.45 0.75
CA LEU A 326 -20.59 -9.80 2.01
C LEU A 326 -20.19 -8.31 2.02
N VAL A 327 -18.97 -7.99 1.64
CA VAL A 327 -18.49 -6.60 1.59
C VAL A 327 -19.27 -5.78 0.58
N ALA A 328 -19.47 -6.30 -0.64
CA ALA A 328 -20.22 -5.62 -1.70
C ALA A 328 -21.67 -5.34 -1.28
N ALA A 329 -22.34 -6.31 -0.68
CA ALA A 329 -23.71 -6.16 -0.16
C ALA A 329 -23.78 -5.12 0.98
N ALA A 330 -22.80 -5.10 1.88
CA ALA A 330 -22.75 -4.16 2.98
C ALA A 330 -22.54 -2.71 2.49
N VAL A 331 -21.66 -2.50 1.50
CA VAL A 331 -21.45 -1.17 0.89
C VAL A 331 -22.72 -0.69 0.19
N ALA A 332 -23.39 -1.54 -0.60
CA ALA A 332 -24.65 -1.22 -1.26
C ALA A 332 -25.75 -0.80 -0.24
N SER A 333 -25.81 -1.54 0.88
CA SER A 333 -26.77 -1.26 1.96
C SER A 333 -26.46 0.05 2.69
N SER A 334 -25.19 0.38 2.85
CA SER A 334 -24.76 1.65 3.49
C SER A 334 -25.09 2.87 2.63
N ALA A 335 -24.99 2.76 1.31
CA ALA A 335 -25.35 3.81 0.37
C ALA A 335 -26.87 4.09 0.31
N ALA A 336 -27.70 3.07 0.58
CA ALA A 336 -29.15 3.19 0.56
C ALA A 336 -29.76 3.85 1.81
N ARG A 337 -29.01 4.00 2.90
CA ARG A 337 -29.47 4.68 4.12
C ARG A 337 -29.36 6.19 3.94
N PRO A 338 -30.47 6.97 3.86
CA PRO A 338 -30.37 8.41 3.84
C PRO A 338 -29.69 8.84 5.15
N HIS A 339 -28.79 9.81 5.07
CA HIS A 339 -28.22 10.46 6.25
C HIS A 339 -29.39 11.03 7.07
N GLY A 340 -29.83 10.28 8.07
CA GLY A 340 -30.82 10.70 9.02
C GLY A 340 -30.24 11.91 9.74
N GLY A 341 -30.69 13.10 9.37
CA GLY A 341 -30.30 14.32 10.03
C GLY A 341 -30.58 14.19 11.52
N LEU A 342 -29.55 14.17 12.30
CA LEU A 342 -29.62 14.52 13.72
C LEU A 342 -30.05 16.01 13.75
N ARG A 343 -31.33 16.20 14.03
CA ARG A 343 -31.89 17.53 14.43
C ARG A 343 -31.49 17.80 15.88
#